data_e3ee1d6f7279c0d1364134cd12c55a06
#
_entry.id   e3ee1d6f7279c0d1364134cd12c55a06
#
_cell.length_a   1.000
_cell.length_b   1.000
_cell.length_c   1.000
_cell.angle_alpha   90.00
_cell.angle_beta   90.00
_cell.angle_gamma   90.00
#
_symmetry.space_group_name_H-M   'P 1'
#
loop_
_entity.id
_entity.type
_entity.pdbx_description
1 polymer ?
#
loop_
_entity_poly.entity_id
_entity_poly.type
_entity_poly.pdbx_seq_one_letter_code
_entity_poly.pdbx_strand_id
1 'polypeptide(L)'
;MTSKKSTLWMGNIENWMNQAYLYNLLNSVNLHPNHIILKNYPNKRGCAFLEFYSKEMAQNVMNKYNNRTIKGVKLQFNWVHSLEQKYNLTKIIKFTVSKNYY
;
A
#
# COMPACT_ATOMS: atom_id res chain seq x y z
N MET A 1 13.45 -8.49 -7.11
CA MET A 1 12.88 -7.95 -5.87
C MET A 1 12.65 -6.47 -6.00
N THR A 2 11.47 -6.03 -5.58
CA THR A 2 11.11 -4.63 -5.72
C THR A 2 11.77 -3.77 -4.65
N SER A 3 12.30 -2.64 -5.06
CA SER A 3 12.96 -1.72 -4.14
C SER A 3 11.93 -1.01 -3.24
N LYS A 4 12.28 -0.75 -2.00
CA LYS A 4 11.43 0.06 -1.12
C LYS A 4 11.15 1.44 -1.72
N LYS A 5 12.04 1.93 -2.58
CA LYS A 5 11.89 3.23 -3.22
C LYS A 5 10.78 3.23 -4.27
N SER A 6 10.34 2.06 -4.70
CA SER A 6 9.24 1.93 -5.66
C SER A 6 8.00 1.32 -5.05
N THR A 7 7.94 1.22 -3.74
CA THR A 7 6.81 0.63 -3.02
C THR A 7 6.10 1.69 -2.21
N LEU A 8 4.77 1.74 -2.34
CA LEU A 8 3.94 2.63 -1.55
C LEU A 8 3.13 1.85 -0.54
N TRP A 9 2.98 2.41 0.64
CA TRP A 9 2.04 1.94 1.63
C TRP A 9 0.69 2.60 1.34
N MET A 10 -0.37 1.81 1.36
CA MET A 10 -1.74 2.33 1.18
C MET A 10 -2.52 2.02 2.44
N GLY A 11 -3.04 3.07 3.08
CA GLY A 11 -3.83 2.92 4.29
C GLY A 11 -5.32 2.91 4.00
N ASN A 12 -6.10 2.99 5.08
CA ASN A 12 -7.54 3.11 4.98
C ASN A 12 -8.21 1.88 4.38
N ILE A 13 -7.64 0.70 4.59
CA ILE A 13 -8.17 -0.54 4.05
C ILE A 13 -9.19 -1.11 5.03
N GLU A 14 -10.45 -1.18 4.61
CA GLU A 14 -11.51 -1.75 5.43
C GLU A 14 -11.46 -3.28 5.38
N ASN A 15 -12.02 -3.91 6.39
CA ASN A 15 -11.97 -5.38 6.49
C ASN A 15 -12.59 -6.11 5.31
N TRP A 16 -13.58 -5.50 4.67
CA TRP A 16 -14.28 -6.12 3.55
C TRP A 16 -13.52 -5.97 2.22
N MET A 17 -12.49 -5.12 2.19
CA MET A 17 -11.73 -4.90 0.96
C MET A 17 -10.76 -6.05 0.75
N ASN A 18 -10.97 -6.78 -0.33
CA ASN A 18 -10.08 -7.89 -0.67
C ASN A 18 -9.18 -7.51 -1.84
N GLN A 19 -8.35 -8.44 -2.24
CA GLN A 19 -7.38 -8.23 -3.31
C GLN A 19 -8.07 -7.83 -4.62
N ALA A 20 -9.15 -8.54 -4.97
CA ALA A 20 -9.87 -8.25 -6.21
C ALA A 20 -10.48 -6.86 -6.18
N TYR A 21 -11.03 -6.46 -5.04
CA TYR A 21 -11.59 -5.12 -4.91
C TYR A 21 -10.53 -4.04 -5.13
N LEU A 22 -9.36 -4.22 -4.52
CA LEU A 22 -8.28 -3.26 -4.66
C LEU A 22 -7.79 -3.16 -6.10
N TYR A 23 -7.64 -4.30 -6.79
CA TYR A 23 -7.26 -4.28 -8.19
C TYR A 23 -8.29 -3.52 -9.02
N ASN A 24 -9.57 -3.77 -8.79
CA ASN A 24 -10.62 -3.09 -9.54
C ASN A 24 -10.65 -1.60 -9.26
N LEU A 25 -10.50 -1.22 -7.99
CA LEU A 25 -10.48 0.18 -7.61
C LEU A 25 -9.32 0.92 -8.28
N LEU A 26 -8.14 0.35 -8.20
CA LEU A 26 -6.94 0.97 -8.77
C LEU A 26 -7.00 0.99 -10.29
N ASN A 27 -7.51 -0.08 -10.90
CA ASN A 27 -7.69 -0.11 -12.35
C ASN A 27 -8.63 0.98 -12.84
N SER A 28 -9.63 1.34 -12.03
CA SER A 28 -10.60 2.35 -12.45
C SER A 28 -9.96 3.73 -12.63
N VAL A 29 -8.80 3.95 -12.06
CA VAL A 29 -8.05 5.19 -12.24
C VAL A 29 -6.70 4.95 -12.92
N ASN A 30 -6.58 3.83 -13.62
CA ASN A 30 -5.38 3.50 -14.39
C ASN A 30 -4.13 3.32 -13.54
N LEU A 31 -4.28 2.82 -12.33
CA LEU A 31 -3.15 2.49 -11.49
C LEU A 31 -2.92 0.99 -11.56
N HIS A 32 -1.73 0.61 -12.03
CA HIS A 32 -1.41 -0.79 -12.25
C HIS A 32 -0.13 -1.19 -11.53
N PRO A 33 -0.19 -1.38 -10.20
CA PRO A 33 0.99 -1.88 -9.51
C PRO A 33 1.28 -3.30 -10.01
N ASN A 34 2.55 -3.67 -10.05
CA ASN A 34 2.89 -5.03 -10.44
C ASN A 34 2.64 -6.02 -9.30
N HIS A 35 2.47 -5.53 -8.09
CA HIS A 35 2.18 -6.40 -6.97
C HIS A 35 1.40 -5.65 -5.89
N ILE A 36 0.41 -6.32 -5.30
CA ILE A 36 -0.35 -5.78 -4.17
C ILE A 36 -0.24 -6.78 -3.02
N ILE A 37 0.28 -6.33 -1.90
CA ILE A 37 0.37 -7.15 -0.70
C ILE A 37 -0.62 -6.60 0.31
N LEU A 38 -1.71 -7.32 0.52
CA LEU A 38 -2.79 -6.88 1.38
C LEU A 38 -2.60 -7.42 2.80
N LYS A 39 -2.74 -6.53 3.79
CA LYS A 39 -2.69 -6.89 5.19
C LYS A 39 -4.01 -6.52 5.83
N ASN A 40 -4.84 -7.51 6.09
CA ASN A 40 -6.13 -7.33 6.74
C ASN A 40 -6.09 -7.79 8.19
N TYR A 41 -6.86 -7.10 9.01
CA TYR A 41 -6.93 -7.41 10.44
C TYR A 41 -8.40 -7.45 10.87
N PRO A 42 -8.78 -8.38 11.76
CA PRO A 42 -10.19 -8.53 12.11
C PRO A 42 -10.80 -7.36 12.88
N ASN A 43 -10.00 -6.65 13.68
CA ASN A 43 -10.55 -5.63 14.56
C ASN A 43 -10.06 -4.21 14.29
N LYS A 44 -9.39 -3.99 13.18
CA LYS A 44 -8.90 -2.66 12.86
C LYS A 44 -8.68 -2.56 11.37
N ARG A 45 -8.47 -1.34 10.88
CA ARG A 45 -8.19 -1.13 9.48
C ARG A 45 -6.85 -1.73 9.11
N GLY A 46 -6.80 -2.30 7.92
CA GLY A 46 -5.58 -2.88 7.40
C GLY A 46 -4.83 -1.91 6.53
N CYS A 47 -3.90 -2.44 5.77
CA CYS A 47 -3.12 -1.68 4.82
C CYS A 47 -2.73 -2.56 3.64
N ALA A 48 -2.18 -1.94 2.62
CA ALA A 48 -1.66 -2.67 1.48
C ALA A 48 -0.33 -2.07 1.07
N PHE A 49 0.52 -2.91 0.49
CA PHE A 49 1.77 -2.44 -0.08
C PHE A 49 1.66 -2.60 -1.59
N LEU A 50 1.89 -1.51 -2.30
CA LEU A 50 1.78 -1.48 -3.76
C LEU A 50 3.17 -1.35 -4.33
N GLU A 51 3.60 -2.37 -5.06
CA GLU A 51 4.92 -2.37 -5.69
C GLU A 51 4.79 -1.94 -7.15
N PHE A 52 5.59 -0.96 -7.52
CA PHE A 52 5.61 -0.45 -8.89
C PHE A 52 6.94 -0.79 -9.53
N TYR A 53 6.99 -0.71 -10.87
CA TYR A 53 8.23 -1.03 -11.58
C TYR A 53 9.33 -0.02 -11.33
N SER A 54 8.98 1.21 -11.02
CA SER A 54 10.00 2.25 -10.83
C SER A 54 9.56 3.24 -9.78
N LYS A 55 10.53 3.96 -9.22
CA LYS A 55 10.26 5.05 -8.29
C LYS A 55 9.45 6.15 -8.97
N GLU A 56 9.71 6.39 -10.24
CA GLU A 56 8.99 7.41 -10.98
C GLU A 56 7.50 7.11 -11.05
N MET A 57 7.14 5.87 -11.34
CA MET A 57 5.74 5.47 -11.36
C MET A 57 5.08 5.68 -9.99
N ALA A 58 5.76 5.26 -8.92
CA ALA A 58 5.24 5.45 -7.58
C ALA A 58 5.09 6.93 -7.23
N GLN A 59 6.06 7.75 -7.64
CA GLN A 59 6.00 9.18 -7.40
C GLN A 59 4.80 9.82 -8.12
N ASN A 60 4.52 9.38 -9.32
CA ASN A 60 3.35 9.87 -10.06
C ASN A 60 2.05 9.53 -9.34
N VAL A 61 1.98 8.35 -8.76
CA VAL A 61 0.81 7.94 -7.99
C VAL A 61 0.65 8.83 -6.76
N MET A 62 1.74 9.07 -6.04
CA MET A 62 1.73 9.97 -4.89
C MET A 62 1.24 11.36 -5.26
N ASN A 63 1.81 11.92 -6.33
CA ASN A 63 1.48 13.28 -6.73
C ASN A 63 0.04 13.43 -7.19
N LYS A 64 -0.48 12.43 -7.86
CA LYS A 64 -1.77 12.55 -8.51
C LYS A 64 -2.93 12.05 -7.67
N TYR A 65 -2.72 11.02 -6.87
CA TYR A 65 -3.84 10.34 -6.22
C TYR A 65 -3.84 10.36 -4.70
N ASN A 66 -2.77 10.79 -4.07
CA ASN A 66 -2.75 10.82 -2.62
C ASN A 66 -3.83 11.78 -2.10
N ASN A 67 -4.61 11.32 -1.14
CA ASN A 67 -5.72 12.06 -0.54
C ASN A 67 -6.91 12.28 -1.47
N ARG A 68 -6.95 11.64 -2.62
CA ARG A 68 -8.11 11.70 -3.49
C ARG A 68 -9.14 10.67 -3.10
N THR A 69 -10.42 11.03 -3.28
CA THR A 69 -11.51 10.10 -3.03
C THR A 69 -11.99 9.53 -4.36
N ILE A 70 -11.93 8.20 -4.49
CA ILE A 70 -12.34 7.49 -5.69
C ILE A 70 -13.42 6.50 -5.29
N LYS A 71 -14.60 6.62 -5.90
CA LYS A 71 -15.73 5.73 -5.61
C LYS A 71 -16.02 5.62 -4.11
N GLY A 72 -15.95 6.76 -3.43
CA GLY A 72 -16.24 6.81 -2.00
C GLY A 72 -15.09 6.40 -1.10
N VAL A 73 -13.95 6.03 -1.67
CA VAL A 73 -12.80 5.60 -0.88
C VAL A 73 -11.71 6.65 -0.97
N LYS A 74 -11.27 7.14 0.19
CA LYS A 74 -10.17 8.09 0.21
C LYS A 74 -8.86 7.34 0.12
N LEU A 75 -8.12 7.59 -0.95
CA LEU A 75 -6.83 6.95 -1.16
C LEU A 75 -5.78 7.65 -0.31
N GLN A 76 -5.08 6.88 0.50
CA GLN A 76 -4.01 7.41 1.33
C GLN A 76 -2.76 6.60 1.09
N PHE A 77 -1.75 7.26 0.56
CA PHE A 77 -0.47 6.61 0.28
C PHE A 77 0.63 7.23 1.11
N ASN A 78 1.64 6.44 1.37
CA ASN A 78 2.87 6.93 1.99
C ASN A 78 4.03 6.11 1.44
N TRP A 79 5.22 6.69 1.50
CA TRP A 79 6.40 5.98 1.09
C TRP A 79 6.79 4.97 2.16
N VAL A 80 7.04 3.75 1.76
CA VAL A 80 7.53 2.75 2.70
C VAL A 80 8.86 3.21 3.32
N HIS A 81 9.70 3.84 2.48
CA HIS A 81 10.96 4.40 2.94
C HIS A 81 10.76 5.42 4.07
N SER A 82 9.79 6.32 3.92
CA SER A 82 9.51 7.33 4.94
C SER A 82 8.98 6.71 6.23
N LEU A 83 8.12 5.73 6.11
CA LEU A 83 7.59 5.02 7.27
C LEU A 83 8.70 4.28 8.01
N GLU A 84 9.63 3.70 7.25
CA GLU A 84 10.75 3.00 7.84
C GLU A 84 11.61 3.93 8.68
N GLN A 85 11.83 5.15 8.20
CA GLN A 85 12.59 6.13 8.95
C GLN A 85 11.85 6.63 10.18
N LYS A 86 10.57 6.93 10.01
CA LYS A 86 9.78 7.55 11.08
C LYS A 86 9.46 6.57 12.20
N TYR A 87 9.14 5.33 11.85
CA TYR A 87 8.68 4.35 12.82
C TYR A 87 9.58 3.15 12.98
N ASN A 88 10.80 3.22 12.47
CA ASN A 88 11.70 2.07 12.46
C ASN A 88 11.00 0.86 11.82
N LEU A 89 10.51 1.06 10.63
CA LEU A 89 9.66 0.08 9.96
C LEU A 89 10.36 -1.26 9.71
N THR A 90 11.67 -1.25 9.56
CA THR A 90 12.42 -2.49 9.40
C THR A 90 12.15 -3.44 10.56
N LYS A 91 12.14 -2.90 11.77
CA LYS A 91 11.83 -3.67 12.95
C LYS A 91 10.38 -4.13 12.94
N ILE A 92 9.48 -3.26 12.51
CA ILE A 92 8.06 -3.58 12.42
C ILE A 92 7.81 -4.66 11.39
N ILE A 93 8.42 -4.53 10.24
CA ILE A 93 8.29 -5.52 9.16
C ILE A 93 8.82 -6.87 9.61
N LYS A 94 9.98 -6.87 10.23
CA LYS A 94 10.58 -8.09 10.73
C LYS A 94 9.66 -8.79 11.72
N PHE A 95 9.10 -8.01 12.63
CA PHE A 95 8.18 -8.52 13.63
C PHE A 95 6.93 -9.09 12.96
N THR A 96 6.38 -8.36 12.02
CA THR A 96 5.20 -8.78 11.28
C THR A 96 5.47 -10.05 10.51
N VAL A 97 6.61 -10.11 9.87
CA VAL A 97 7.03 -11.30 9.14
C VAL A 97 7.09 -12.48 10.09
N SER A 98 7.73 -12.31 11.22
CA SER A 98 7.85 -13.39 12.21
C SER A 98 6.52 -13.89 12.70
N LYS A 99 5.49 -13.03 12.66
CA LYS A 99 4.17 -13.42 13.14
C LYS A 99 3.27 -13.98 12.09
N ASN A 100 3.43 -13.51 10.88
CA ASN A 100 2.48 -13.85 9.85
C ASN A 100 2.97 -14.86 8.91
N TYR A 101 4.23 -14.96 8.82
CA TYR A 101 4.74 -15.85 7.93
C TYR A 101 5.28 -16.87 8.60
N TYR A 102 5.05 -16.70 9.25
CA TYR A 102 5.39 -17.04 10.24
C TYR A 102 4.31 -17.87 10.48
#